data_2dd599a5a6b59e1cbe2909e433d1c574
#
_entry.id   2dd599a5a6b59e1cbe2909e433d1c574
#
_cell.length_a   1.000
_cell.length_b   1.000
_cell.length_c   1.000
_cell.angle_alpha   90.00
_cell.angle_beta   90.00
_cell.angle_gamma   90.00
#
_symmetry.space_group_name_H-M   'P 1'
#
loop_
_entity.id
_entity.type
_entity.pdbx_description
1 polymer ?
#
loop_
_entity_poly.entity_id
_entity_poly.type
_entity_poly.pdbx_seq_one_letter_code
_entity_poly.pdbx_strand_id
1 'polypeptide(L)'
;MTKDEKISNFERVLSWLPEAFKSWATSNPFLSSTLNEVLNERDTRLSGTPCTSRLKTAVTALLQKLQDRRDKSAALILAASREAEETAFTLASRMSEGTGLRIAATTGVRDGAGLAAIFATAPDLVVTNPKVLKKVFDKGFVAPEAFRTILVDGAEWHDVMGDTDLIASLVERFPAALQLIVTGPVVVETTEDPYNAMLHAPAYCRAPDEAAREAAPKERVVLVPEEKMSETLAREAEKTPVLFLVSTPTESTRVTGLLKEAGIAAKRATATQSASARETLVLKFIAGRVEHLVMPHSVIGELEHNRASRVILTDLSGGPEPYLEHLALTADGTGELVTIVTPETLPLFEKLLIAAEKRLTLENPYNLPEPRTVIGQLLRRGEGDLAGGLV
;
A
#
# COMPACT_ATOMS: atom_id res chain seq x y z
N MET A 1 16.71 43.59 15.34
CA MET A 1 16.84 42.12 15.27
C MET A 1 15.50 41.65 14.72
N THR A 2 15.48 41.41 13.46
CA THR A 2 14.33 40.85 12.73
C THR A 2 14.04 39.46 13.24
N LYS A 3 12.82 39.19 13.70
CA LYS A 3 12.30 37.86 13.92
C LYS A 3 12.26 37.17 12.55
N ASP A 4 13.28 36.36 12.25
CA ASP A 4 13.13 35.32 11.26
C ASP A 4 12.05 34.38 11.81
N GLU A 5 10.85 34.49 11.29
CA GLU A 5 9.79 33.54 11.51
C GLU A 5 10.33 32.19 11.01
N LYS A 6 10.68 31.31 11.93
CA LYS A 6 11.04 29.93 11.59
C LYS A 6 9.81 29.28 10.95
N ILE A 7 9.84 29.18 9.63
CA ILE A 7 8.85 28.40 8.86
C ILE A 7 8.78 27.01 9.49
N SER A 8 7.59 26.55 9.85
CA SER A 8 7.40 25.22 10.45
C SER A 8 7.76 24.11 9.44
N ASN A 9 8.16 22.96 9.93
CA ASN A 9 8.44 21.80 9.06
C ASN A 9 7.24 21.47 8.15
N PHE A 10 6.05 21.66 8.66
CA PHE A 10 4.81 21.44 7.92
C PHE A 10 4.63 22.45 6.78
N GLU A 11 4.86 23.73 7.02
CA GLU A 11 4.81 24.77 5.97
C GLU A 11 5.86 24.53 4.88
N ARG A 12 7.04 24.04 5.26
CA ARG A 12 8.08 23.62 4.30
C ARG A 12 7.59 22.51 3.40
N VAL A 13 6.92 21.48 3.94
CA VAL A 13 6.31 20.41 3.14
C VAL A 13 5.27 20.97 2.18
N LEU A 14 4.37 21.82 2.64
CA LEU A 14 3.34 22.41 1.79
C LEU A 14 3.91 23.27 0.65
N SER A 15 5.11 23.82 0.82
CA SER A 15 5.74 24.66 -0.21
C SER A 15 6.17 23.88 -1.46
N TRP A 16 6.53 22.61 -1.33
CA TRP A 16 7.00 21.80 -2.46
C TRP A 16 6.05 20.66 -2.83
N LEU A 17 5.13 20.27 -1.94
CA LEU A 17 4.21 19.17 -2.18
C LEU A 17 3.27 19.52 -3.35
N PRO A 18 3.09 18.61 -4.34
CA PRO A 18 2.15 18.83 -5.43
C PRO A 18 0.74 19.12 -4.94
N GLU A 19 0.01 19.96 -5.67
CA GLU A 19 -1.33 20.45 -5.27
C GLU A 19 -2.30 19.32 -4.94
N ALA A 20 -2.23 18.21 -5.70
CA ALA A 20 -3.05 17.02 -5.49
C ALA A 20 -2.92 16.41 -4.08
N PHE A 21 -1.81 16.66 -3.37
CA PHE A 21 -1.57 16.12 -2.03
C PHE A 21 -1.76 17.14 -0.90
N LYS A 22 -1.89 18.43 -1.20
CA LYS A 22 -1.97 19.48 -0.17
C LYS A 22 -3.22 19.39 0.68
N SER A 23 -4.37 19.07 0.09
CA SER A 23 -5.63 18.89 0.83
C SER A 23 -5.49 17.75 1.85
N TRP A 24 -4.96 16.61 1.41
CA TRP A 24 -4.67 15.50 2.31
C TRP A 24 -3.68 15.88 3.42
N ALA A 25 -2.58 16.54 3.08
CA ALA A 25 -1.57 16.95 4.06
C ALA A 25 -2.15 17.88 5.12
N THR A 26 -2.98 18.85 4.70
CA THR A 26 -3.62 19.82 5.60
C THR A 26 -4.64 19.18 6.54
N SER A 27 -5.35 18.16 6.08
CA SER A 27 -6.33 17.43 6.88
C SER A 27 -5.73 16.32 7.75
N ASN A 28 -4.41 16.05 7.63
CA ASN A 28 -3.75 14.98 8.34
C ASN A 28 -2.91 15.48 9.54
N PRO A 29 -3.47 15.51 10.76
CA PRO A 29 -2.76 16.00 11.95
C PRO A 29 -1.56 15.11 12.34
N PHE A 30 -1.57 13.86 11.91
CA PHE A 30 -0.52 12.89 12.14
C PHE A 30 0.78 13.23 11.38
N LEU A 31 0.68 13.91 10.24
CA LEU A 31 1.85 14.28 9.43
C LEU A 31 2.81 15.22 10.20
N SER A 32 2.27 16.22 10.90
CA SER A 32 3.11 17.20 11.62
C SER A 32 3.93 16.58 12.74
N SER A 33 3.34 15.66 13.52
CA SER A 33 4.07 14.94 14.59
C SER A 33 5.15 14.04 14.00
N THR A 34 4.82 13.29 12.95
CA THR A 34 5.77 12.40 12.27
C THR A 34 6.94 13.17 11.66
N LEU A 35 6.68 14.30 10.99
CA LEU A 35 7.71 15.17 10.42
C LEU A 35 8.74 15.58 11.47
N ASN A 36 8.29 16.01 12.64
CA ASN A 36 9.20 16.45 13.69
C ASN A 36 10.11 15.33 14.18
N GLU A 37 9.58 14.13 14.37
CA GLU A 37 10.39 13.01 14.85
C GLU A 37 11.38 12.52 13.79
N VAL A 38 10.94 12.38 12.55
CA VAL A 38 11.80 11.93 11.44
C VAL A 38 12.90 12.94 11.13
N LEU A 39 12.60 14.25 11.15
CA LEU A 39 13.59 15.30 10.89
C LEU A 39 14.57 15.50 12.06
N ASN A 40 14.20 15.10 13.28
CA ASN A 40 15.10 15.04 14.44
C ASN A 40 15.94 13.75 14.47
N GLU A 41 15.96 12.97 13.40
CA GLU A 41 16.75 11.75 13.24
C GLU A 41 16.44 10.65 14.26
N ARG A 42 15.26 10.67 14.87
CA ARG A 42 14.81 9.62 15.77
C ARG A 42 14.26 8.44 14.99
N ASP A 43 14.60 7.24 15.43
CA ASP A 43 13.86 6.05 14.98
C ASP A 43 12.38 6.24 15.27
N THR A 44 11.54 5.85 14.33
CA THR A 44 10.12 6.21 14.40
C THR A 44 9.23 5.01 14.10
N ARG A 45 8.32 4.71 15.00
CA ARG A 45 7.25 3.76 14.79
C ARG A 45 5.96 4.52 14.45
N LEU A 46 5.50 4.38 13.21
CA LEU A 46 4.22 4.94 12.78
C LEU A 46 3.15 3.87 12.87
N SER A 47 2.18 4.10 13.73
CA SER A 47 1.08 3.16 13.93
C SER A 47 -0.26 3.84 13.68
N GLY A 48 -1.25 3.05 13.29
CA GLY A 48 -2.61 3.52 13.09
C GLY A 48 -3.42 2.53 12.29
N THR A 49 -4.70 2.82 12.13
CA THR A 49 -5.54 2.04 11.23
C THR A 49 -5.03 2.19 9.78
N PRO A 50 -5.10 1.17 8.95
CA PRO A 50 -4.62 1.20 7.58
C PRO A 50 -5.22 2.32 6.72
N CYS A 51 -6.42 2.80 7.04
CA CYS A 51 -7.06 3.92 6.34
C CYS A 51 -6.43 5.30 6.64
N THR A 52 -5.43 5.39 7.50
CA THR A 52 -4.78 6.64 7.89
C THR A 52 -3.68 7.10 6.95
N SER A 53 -3.47 6.45 5.83
CA SER A 53 -2.41 6.82 4.88
C SER A 53 -1.01 6.82 5.53
N ARG A 54 -0.68 5.80 6.32
CA ARG A 54 0.62 5.64 7.01
C ARG A 54 1.79 5.79 6.02
N LEU A 55 1.71 5.10 4.88
CA LEU A 55 2.73 5.17 3.85
C LEU A 55 2.88 6.60 3.30
N LYS A 56 1.76 7.30 3.01
CA LYS A 56 1.81 8.70 2.53
C LYS A 56 2.54 9.60 3.54
N THR A 57 2.23 9.44 4.83
CA THR A 57 2.86 10.20 5.92
C THR A 57 4.35 9.92 6.01
N ALA A 58 4.75 8.63 6.03
CA ALA A 58 6.13 8.22 6.09
C ALA A 58 6.94 8.69 4.87
N VAL A 59 6.39 8.54 3.67
CA VAL A 59 7.03 8.98 2.42
C VAL A 59 7.19 10.50 2.41
N THR A 60 6.18 11.28 2.84
CA THR A 60 6.28 12.74 2.91
C THR A 60 7.42 13.17 3.85
N ALA A 61 7.50 12.57 5.04
CA ALA A 61 8.56 12.86 6.00
C ALA A 61 9.95 12.49 5.45
N LEU A 62 10.04 11.34 4.78
CA LEU A 62 11.28 10.88 4.15
C LEU A 62 11.73 11.81 3.01
N LEU A 63 10.81 12.24 2.14
CA LEU A 63 11.12 13.16 1.05
C LEU A 63 11.56 14.54 1.58
N GLN A 64 10.92 15.07 2.64
CA GLN A 64 11.36 16.29 3.29
C GLN A 64 12.78 16.14 3.85
N LYS A 65 13.06 15.04 4.55
CA LYS A 65 14.40 14.76 5.06
C LYS A 65 15.44 14.72 3.93
N LEU A 66 15.12 14.08 2.81
CA LEU A 66 16.01 14.01 1.64
C LEU A 66 16.28 15.37 1.00
N GLN A 67 15.32 16.28 1.03
CA GLN A 67 15.53 17.66 0.55
C GLN A 67 16.41 18.49 1.52
N ASP A 68 16.29 18.24 2.82
CA ASP A 68 17.02 18.98 3.86
C ASP A 68 18.44 18.50 4.09
N ARG A 69 18.78 17.30 3.63
CA ARG A 69 20.07 16.70 3.87
C ARG A 69 21.22 17.53 3.29
N ARG A 70 22.33 17.56 4.03
CA ARG A 70 23.58 18.25 3.60
C ARG A 70 24.55 17.30 2.89
N ASP A 71 24.43 16.00 3.15
CA ASP A 71 25.19 14.94 2.53
C ASP A 71 24.40 14.35 1.32
N LYS A 72 25.05 13.47 0.57
CA LYS A 72 24.40 12.77 -0.56
C LYS A 72 23.89 11.38 -0.18
N SER A 73 23.62 11.16 1.10
CA SER A 73 23.09 9.89 1.56
C SER A 73 21.71 9.62 0.95
N ALA A 74 21.49 8.38 0.57
CA ALA A 74 20.20 7.92 0.05
C ALA A 74 19.31 7.35 1.15
N ALA A 75 18.04 7.12 0.82
CA ALA A 75 17.11 6.39 1.65
C ALA A 75 16.57 5.15 0.92
N LEU A 76 16.06 4.20 1.71
CA LEU A 76 15.40 2.99 1.24
C LEU A 76 13.95 2.95 1.71
N ILE A 77 13.08 2.41 0.86
CA ILE A 77 11.77 1.88 1.27
C ILE A 77 11.81 0.37 1.04
N LEU A 78 11.61 -0.40 2.10
CA LEU A 78 11.45 -1.85 2.02
C LEU A 78 9.95 -2.17 1.97
N ALA A 79 9.52 -2.72 0.86
CA ALA A 79 8.15 -3.15 0.62
C ALA A 79 8.07 -4.69 0.64
N ALA A 80 7.00 -5.24 1.21
CA ALA A 80 6.88 -6.68 1.44
C ALA A 80 6.48 -7.48 0.18
N SER A 81 5.95 -6.81 -0.84
CA SER A 81 5.55 -7.45 -2.09
C SER A 81 5.91 -6.58 -3.30
N ARG A 82 5.81 -7.16 -4.48
CA ARG A 82 6.02 -6.42 -5.73
C ARG A 82 4.99 -5.29 -5.89
N GLU A 83 3.76 -5.55 -5.56
CA GLU A 83 2.65 -4.60 -5.66
C GLU A 83 2.84 -3.45 -4.68
N ALA A 84 3.27 -3.73 -3.43
CA ALA A 84 3.64 -2.71 -2.46
C ALA A 84 4.83 -1.86 -2.95
N GLU A 85 5.83 -2.50 -3.59
CA GLU A 85 6.97 -1.80 -4.20
C GLU A 85 6.51 -0.84 -5.31
N GLU A 86 5.60 -1.28 -6.21
CA GLU A 86 5.03 -0.44 -7.28
C GLU A 86 4.19 0.71 -6.71
N THR A 87 3.41 0.45 -5.66
CA THR A 87 2.60 1.47 -4.96
C THR A 87 3.49 2.52 -4.30
N ALA A 88 4.47 2.11 -3.51
CA ALA A 88 5.39 3.01 -2.83
C ALA A 88 6.23 3.84 -3.82
N PHE A 89 6.70 3.21 -4.92
CA PHE A 89 7.43 3.91 -5.97
C PHE A 89 6.56 4.96 -6.67
N THR A 90 5.34 4.59 -7.06
CA THR A 90 4.41 5.51 -7.73
C THR A 90 4.08 6.70 -6.83
N LEU A 91 3.79 6.43 -5.54
CA LEU A 91 3.50 7.46 -4.55
C LEU A 91 4.70 8.41 -4.36
N ALA A 92 5.88 7.86 -4.09
CA ALA A 92 7.09 8.66 -3.88
C ALA A 92 7.45 9.50 -5.11
N SER A 93 7.32 8.94 -6.31
CA SER A 93 7.58 9.64 -7.57
C SER A 93 6.62 10.81 -7.79
N ARG A 94 5.32 10.59 -7.57
CA ARG A 94 4.30 11.65 -7.71
C ARG A 94 4.46 12.75 -6.65
N MET A 95 4.73 12.37 -5.40
CA MET A 95 4.92 13.35 -4.33
C MET A 95 6.21 14.17 -4.47
N SER A 96 7.24 13.62 -5.12
CA SER A 96 8.52 14.30 -5.34
C SER A 96 8.57 15.11 -6.65
N GLU A 97 7.49 15.19 -7.42
CA GLU A 97 7.46 15.99 -8.64
C GLU A 97 7.88 17.45 -8.36
N GLY A 98 8.83 17.95 -9.16
CA GLY A 98 9.37 19.30 -9.02
C GLY A 98 10.47 19.47 -7.96
N THR A 99 10.77 18.46 -7.14
CA THR A 99 11.81 18.57 -6.08
C THR A 99 13.23 18.30 -6.60
N GLY A 100 13.37 17.69 -7.78
CA GLY A 100 14.65 17.26 -8.32
C GLY A 100 15.23 15.97 -7.69
N LEU A 101 14.53 15.34 -6.74
CA LEU A 101 14.91 14.05 -6.17
C LEU A 101 14.76 12.92 -7.21
N ARG A 102 15.75 12.03 -7.24
CA ARG A 102 15.76 10.86 -8.12
C ARG A 102 15.23 9.65 -7.37
N ILE A 103 14.06 9.18 -7.77
CA ILE A 103 13.41 8.01 -7.19
C ILE A 103 13.62 6.82 -8.13
N ALA A 104 14.01 5.69 -7.59
CA ALA A 104 14.17 4.45 -8.34
C ALA A 104 13.47 3.28 -7.63
N ALA A 105 13.08 2.27 -8.41
CA ALA A 105 12.54 1.02 -7.88
C ALA A 105 13.26 -0.17 -8.51
N THR A 106 13.33 -1.28 -7.77
CA THR A 106 13.91 -2.53 -8.28
C THR A 106 12.87 -3.44 -8.91
N THR A 107 11.60 -3.09 -8.79
CA THR A 107 10.50 -3.90 -9.33
C THR A 107 10.63 -4.08 -10.85
N GLY A 108 10.32 -5.30 -11.31
CA GLY A 108 10.43 -5.65 -12.74
C GLY A 108 11.84 -5.95 -13.23
N VAL A 109 12.88 -5.66 -12.46
CA VAL A 109 14.28 -5.96 -12.83
C VAL A 109 14.62 -7.40 -12.48
N ARG A 110 14.98 -8.20 -13.48
CA ARG A 110 15.18 -9.65 -13.32
C ARG A 110 16.65 -10.06 -13.15
N ASP A 111 17.58 -9.29 -13.69
CA ASP A 111 19.00 -9.63 -13.74
C ASP A 111 19.90 -8.71 -12.90
N GLY A 112 21.14 -9.14 -12.69
CA GLY A 112 22.11 -8.39 -11.91
C GLY A 112 22.59 -7.12 -12.60
N ALA A 113 22.64 -7.09 -13.94
CA ALA A 113 23.09 -5.92 -14.69
C ALA A 113 22.08 -4.77 -14.56
N GLY A 114 20.80 -5.07 -14.66
CA GLY A 114 19.74 -4.07 -14.44
C GLY A 114 19.75 -3.52 -13.00
N LEU A 115 19.93 -4.39 -11.98
CA LEU A 115 20.07 -3.93 -10.60
C LEU A 115 21.31 -3.02 -10.44
N ALA A 116 22.47 -3.43 -10.95
CA ALA A 116 23.68 -2.62 -10.91
C ALA A 116 23.47 -1.25 -11.58
N ALA A 117 22.79 -1.21 -12.73
CA ALA A 117 22.49 0.02 -13.44
C ALA A 117 21.63 0.99 -12.62
N ILE A 118 20.62 0.49 -11.88
CA ILE A 118 19.81 1.33 -10.99
C ILE A 118 20.70 2.03 -9.96
N PHE A 119 21.52 1.28 -9.22
CA PHE A 119 22.37 1.84 -8.17
C PHE A 119 23.52 2.70 -8.71
N ALA A 120 24.00 2.45 -9.93
CA ALA A 120 25.01 3.29 -10.59
C ALA A 120 24.49 4.71 -10.89
N THR A 121 23.19 4.93 -11.00
CA THR A 121 22.61 6.27 -11.15
C THR A 121 22.63 7.09 -9.85
N ALA A 122 23.03 6.50 -8.75
CA ALA A 122 23.03 7.09 -7.40
C ALA A 122 21.67 7.77 -7.08
N PRO A 123 20.56 7.02 -7.04
CA PRO A 123 19.25 7.57 -6.72
C PRO A 123 19.20 8.10 -5.27
N ASP A 124 18.34 9.08 -5.03
CA ASP A 124 18.15 9.67 -3.71
C ASP A 124 17.25 8.79 -2.83
N LEU A 125 16.30 8.10 -3.45
CA LEU A 125 15.41 7.13 -2.82
C LEU A 125 15.30 5.88 -3.69
N VAL A 126 15.45 4.71 -3.07
CA VAL A 126 15.23 3.42 -3.72
C VAL A 126 14.09 2.68 -3.02
N VAL A 127 13.11 2.25 -3.80
CA VAL A 127 12.06 1.33 -3.35
C VAL A 127 12.45 -0.08 -3.79
N THR A 128 12.46 -1.01 -2.85
CA THR A 128 12.91 -2.39 -3.08
C THR A 128 12.27 -3.34 -2.08
N ASN A 129 12.47 -4.64 -2.25
CA ASN A 129 12.09 -5.63 -1.24
C ASN A 129 13.33 -6.22 -0.54
N PRO A 130 13.17 -6.82 0.65
CA PRO A 130 14.31 -7.31 1.44
C PRO A 130 15.18 -8.33 0.70
N LYS A 131 14.59 -9.23 -0.09
CA LYS A 131 15.32 -10.28 -0.83
C LYS A 131 16.19 -9.70 -1.95
N VAL A 132 15.66 -8.70 -2.66
CA VAL A 132 16.44 -7.98 -3.69
C VAL A 132 17.55 -7.15 -3.05
N LEU A 133 17.27 -6.44 -1.94
CA LEU A 133 18.28 -5.66 -1.24
C LEU A 133 19.44 -6.54 -0.75
N LYS A 134 19.13 -7.71 -0.18
CA LYS A 134 20.16 -8.70 0.20
C LYS A 134 21.05 -9.05 -1.01
N LYS A 135 20.43 -9.39 -2.16
CA LYS A 135 21.17 -9.71 -3.39
C LYS A 135 22.06 -8.56 -3.85
N VAL A 136 21.56 -7.32 -3.77
CA VAL A 136 22.31 -6.11 -4.14
C VAL A 136 23.55 -5.94 -3.29
N PHE A 137 23.44 -6.09 -1.97
CA PHE A 137 24.56 -5.99 -1.04
C PHE A 137 25.55 -7.16 -1.18
N ASP A 138 25.04 -8.38 -1.33
CA ASP A 138 25.90 -9.57 -1.50
C ASP A 138 26.72 -9.53 -2.80
N LYS A 139 26.22 -8.83 -3.82
CA LYS A 139 26.91 -8.62 -5.09
C LYS A 139 27.78 -7.35 -5.11
N GLY A 140 27.73 -6.54 -4.06
CA GLY A 140 28.50 -5.29 -3.99
C GLY A 140 28.06 -4.22 -4.96
N PHE A 141 26.82 -4.22 -5.43
CA PHE A 141 26.33 -3.20 -6.36
C PHE A 141 26.21 -1.83 -5.70
N VAL A 142 26.02 -1.79 -4.38
CA VAL A 142 26.08 -0.61 -3.55
C VAL A 142 26.50 -1.01 -2.13
N ALA A 143 27.19 -0.11 -1.47
CA ALA A 143 27.57 -0.31 -0.06
C ALA A 143 26.45 0.13 0.87
N PRO A 144 26.21 -0.57 2.01
CA PRO A 144 25.18 -0.17 2.99
C PRO A 144 25.35 1.28 3.49
N GLU A 145 26.57 1.77 3.57
CA GLU A 145 26.94 3.12 4.02
C GLU A 145 26.38 4.24 3.11
N ALA A 146 25.94 3.90 1.90
CA ALA A 146 25.27 4.85 1.00
C ALA A 146 23.91 5.33 1.55
N PHE A 147 23.34 4.57 2.49
CA PHE A 147 22.00 4.83 3.02
C PHE A 147 22.06 5.26 4.49
N ARG A 148 21.24 6.22 4.86
CA ARG A 148 21.11 6.75 6.23
C ARG A 148 19.72 6.59 6.81
N THR A 149 18.74 6.28 5.99
CA THR A 149 17.36 6.11 6.44
C THR A 149 16.73 4.94 5.72
N ILE A 150 16.06 4.08 6.48
CA ILE A 150 15.23 2.99 5.95
C ILE A 150 13.81 3.18 6.44
N LEU A 151 12.86 3.11 5.53
CA LEU A 151 11.45 2.94 5.82
C LEU A 151 11.08 1.47 5.56
N VAL A 152 10.67 0.75 6.60
CA VAL A 152 10.03 -0.56 6.48
C VAL A 152 8.53 -0.33 6.41
N ASP A 153 7.95 -0.58 5.24
CA ASP A 153 6.54 -0.31 4.99
C ASP A 153 5.67 -1.55 5.22
N GLY A 154 4.73 -1.44 6.18
CA GLY A 154 3.82 -2.53 6.51
C GLY A 154 4.50 -3.68 7.25
N ALA A 155 5.00 -3.45 8.47
CA ALA A 155 5.65 -4.45 9.31
C ALA A 155 4.84 -5.75 9.43
N GLU A 156 3.52 -5.63 9.60
CA GLU A 156 2.58 -6.75 9.66
C GLU A 156 2.59 -7.61 8.39
N TRP A 157 2.80 -6.99 7.25
CA TRP A 157 2.82 -7.70 5.98
C TRP A 157 4.16 -8.39 5.75
N HIS A 158 5.28 -7.76 6.14
CA HIS A 158 6.59 -8.40 6.16
C HIS A 158 6.64 -9.62 7.08
N ASP A 159 5.99 -9.53 8.25
CA ASP A 159 5.90 -10.65 9.19
C ASP A 159 5.14 -11.83 8.58
N VAL A 160 3.99 -11.57 7.99
CA VAL A 160 3.18 -12.58 7.27
C VAL A 160 3.94 -13.20 6.09
N MET A 161 4.78 -12.42 5.40
CA MET A 161 5.62 -12.91 4.30
C MET A 161 6.89 -13.62 4.76
N GLY A 162 7.17 -13.62 6.07
CA GLY A 162 8.33 -14.25 6.68
C GLY A 162 9.65 -13.52 6.38
N ASP A 163 9.61 -12.22 6.19
CA ASP A 163 10.78 -11.40 5.86
C ASP A 163 11.41 -10.72 7.09
N THR A 164 10.83 -10.85 8.28
CA THR A 164 11.24 -10.12 9.51
C THR A 164 12.70 -10.41 9.90
N ASP A 165 13.10 -11.68 9.95
CA ASP A 165 14.49 -12.05 10.28
C ASP A 165 15.48 -11.57 9.21
N LEU A 166 15.06 -11.57 7.95
CA LEU A 166 15.87 -11.04 6.86
C LEU A 166 16.07 -9.53 7.01
N ILE A 167 15.00 -8.78 7.35
CA ILE A 167 15.10 -7.34 7.60
C ILE A 167 16.03 -7.07 8.78
N ALA A 168 15.91 -7.80 9.90
CA ALA A 168 16.79 -7.67 11.03
C ALA A 168 18.26 -7.87 10.63
N SER A 169 18.56 -8.94 9.89
CA SER A 169 19.93 -9.22 9.41
C SER A 169 20.44 -8.18 8.41
N LEU A 170 19.55 -7.53 7.66
CA LEU A 170 19.93 -6.42 6.77
C LEU A 170 20.22 -5.16 7.56
N VAL A 171 19.40 -4.82 8.56
CA VAL A 171 19.59 -3.63 9.42
C VAL A 171 20.97 -3.68 10.11
N GLU A 172 21.42 -4.83 10.57
CA GLU A 172 22.76 -5.01 11.17
C GLU A 172 23.93 -4.68 10.21
N ARG A 173 23.71 -4.69 8.90
CA ARG A 173 24.75 -4.35 7.90
C ARG A 173 24.96 -2.86 7.71
N PHE A 174 24.03 -2.04 8.19
CA PHE A 174 24.10 -0.59 8.05
C PHE A 174 24.94 0.04 9.17
N PRO A 175 25.46 1.26 8.97
CA PRO A 175 26.18 1.97 10.04
C PRO A 175 25.26 2.27 11.23
N ALA A 176 25.85 2.37 12.43
CA ALA A 176 25.13 2.64 13.68
C ALA A 176 24.33 3.95 13.69
N ALA A 177 24.62 4.87 12.76
CA ALA A 177 23.88 6.13 12.60
C ALA A 177 22.68 5.99 11.61
N LEU A 178 22.24 4.76 11.32
CA LEU A 178 21.04 4.53 10.52
C LEU A 178 19.79 4.98 11.29
N GLN A 179 18.90 5.70 10.62
CA GLN A 179 17.55 5.94 11.12
C GLN A 179 16.59 4.90 10.55
N LEU A 180 15.81 4.28 11.41
CA LEU A 180 14.80 3.32 11.03
C LEU A 180 13.39 3.91 11.24
N ILE A 181 12.58 3.87 10.20
CA ILE A 181 11.17 4.23 10.24
C ILE A 181 10.37 2.97 9.94
N VAL A 182 9.43 2.61 10.79
CA VAL A 182 8.61 1.41 10.60
C VAL A 182 7.14 1.78 10.62
N THR A 183 6.43 1.47 9.56
CA THR A 183 4.95 1.58 9.55
C THR A 183 4.33 0.24 9.94
N GLY A 184 3.19 0.27 10.62
CA GLY A 184 2.50 -0.96 11.00
C GLY A 184 1.22 -0.70 11.80
N PRO A 185 0.52 -1.75 12.25
CA PRO A 185 -0.65 -1.61 13.10
C PRO A 185 -0.28 -1.00 14.44
N VAL A 186 -1.29 -0.67 15.22
CA VAL A 186 -1.09 -0.23 16.60
C VAL A 186 -0.46 -1.38 17.39
N VAL A 187 0.79 -1.20 17.75
CA VAL A 187 1.50 -2.14 18.61
C VAL A 187 1.45 -1.58 20.03
N VAL A 188 1.05 -2.41 20.98
CA VAL A 188 1.35 -2.15 22.39
C VAL A 188 2.87 -2.18 22.51
N GLU A 189 3.44 -1.26 23.29
CA GLU A 189 4.90 -1.16 23.53
C GLU A 189 5.42 -2.44 24.21
N THR A 190 5.35 -3.57 23.53
CA THR A 190 5.84 -4.85 24.03
C THR A 190 7.18 -5.17 23.41
N THR A 191 8.06 -5.76 24.20
CA THR A 191 9.35 -6.30 23.74
C THR A 191 9.20 -7.48 22.77
N GLU A 192 7.98 -7.96 22.57
CA GLU A 192 7.68 -9.11 21.69
C GLU A 192 7.57 -8.73 20.21
N ASP A 193 7.39 -7.44 19.87
CA ASP A 193 7.42 -6.99 18.47
C ASP A 193 8.87 -6.98 17.98
N PRO A 194 9.25 -7.83 17.01
CA PRO A 194 10.63 -7.90 16.52
C PRO A 194 11.13 -6.58 15.92
N TYR A 195 10.24 -5.74 15.40
CA TYR A 195 10.61 -4.42 14.90
C TYR A 195 10.98 -3.46 16.02
N ASN A 196 10.33 -3.56 17.18
CA ASN A 196 10.73 -2.75 18.35
C ASN A 196 12.15 -3.09 18.84
N ALA A 197 12.59 -4.33 18.66
CA ALA A 197 13.96 -4.73 18.99
C ALA A 197 15.02 -4.12 18.06
N MET A 198 14.65 -3.73 16.84
CA MET A 198 15.54 -3.07 15.88
C MET A 198 15.65 -1.56 16.09
N LEU A 199 14.69 -0.94 16.79
CA LEU A 199 14.59 0.50 16.96
C LEU A 199 15.39 0.99 18.17
N HIS A 200 16.09 2.14 18.03
CA HIS A 200 16.86 2.76 19.10
C HIS A 200 16.12 3.99 19.65
N ALA A 201 15.64 3.89 20.89
CA ALA A 201 14.88 4.94 21.57
C ALA A 201 13.79 5.58 20.66
N PRO A 202 12.86 4.78 20.11
CA PRO A 202 11.95 5.22 19.07
C PRO A 202 10.96 6.26 19.56
N ALA A 203 10.56 7.13 18.64
CA ALA A 203 9.33 7.90 18.77
C ALA A 203 8.14 7.08 18.26
N TYR A 204 7.08 7.05 19.04
CA TYR A 204 5.83 6.40 18.65
C TYR A 204 4.86 7.47 18.18
N CYS A 205 4.60 7.47 16.87
CA CYS A 205 3.60 8.34 16.25
C CYS A 205 2.35 7.51 15.95
N ARG A 206 1.27 7.79 16.66
CA ARG A 206 -0.01 7.10 16.47
C ARG A 206 -0.99 8.01 15.75
N ALA A 207 -1.51 7.54 14.63
CA ALA A 207 -2.63 8.21 13.99
C ALA A 207 -3.84 8.19 14.93
N PRO A 208 -4.62 9.28 14.99
CA PRO A 208 -5.87 9.26 15.72
C PRO A 208 -6.75 8.14 15.16
N ASP A 209 -7.41 7.41 16.06
CA ASP A 209 -8.41 6.43 15.66
C ASP A 209 -9.48 7.20 14.88
N GLU A 210 -9.63 6.89 13.59
CA GLU A 210 -10.77 7.40 12.86
C GLU A 210 -12.00 6.85 13.54
N ALA A 211 -12.86 7.74 14.01
CA ALA A 211 -14.15 7.34 14.60
C ALA A 211 -14.81 6.35 13.63
N ALA A 212 -15.24 5.23 14.15
CA ALA A 212 -15.86 4.17 13.37
C ALA A 212 -16.86 4.81 12.38
N ARG A 213 -16.63 4.65 11.08
CA ARG A 213 -17.54 5.16 10.06
C ARG A 213 -18.92 4.62 10.39
N GLU A 214 -19.91 5.48 10.51
CA GLU A 214 -21.28 5.13 10.93
C GLU A 214 -21.93 4.01 10.09
N ALA A 215 -21.38 3.71 8.90
CA ALA A 215 -21.75 2.55 8.10
C ALA A 215 -20.48 1.97 7.46
N ALA A 216 -20.04 0.81 7.91
CA ALA A 216 -19.01 0.06 7.21
C ALA A 216 -19.56 -0.40 5.85
N PRO A 217 -18.80 -0.25 4.75
CA PRO A 217 -19.21 -0.79 3.45
C PRO A 217 -19.40 -2.30 3.55
N LYS A 218 -20.31 -2.84 2.73
CA LYS A 218 -20.49 -4.28 2.63
C LYS A 218 -19.27 -4.90 1.99
N GLU A 219 -18.76 -5.95 2.61
CA GLU A 219 -17.63 -6.71 2.10
C GLU A 219 -18.07 -8.14 1.79
N ARG A 220 -17.70 -8.64 0.62
CA ARG A 220 -17.95 -10.02 0.19
C ARG A 220 -16.68 -10.64 -0.38
N VAL A 221 -16.48 -11.90 -0.13
CA VAL A 221 -15.39 -12.70 -0.70
C VAL A 221 -15.99 -13.86 -1.45
N VAL A 222 -15.67 -13.98 -2.72
CA VAL A 222 -16.25 -15.02 -3.59
C VAL A 222 -15.15 -15.92 -4.11
N LEU A 223 -15.23 -17.21 -3.79
CA LEU A 223 -14.32 -18.24 -4.30
C LEU A 223 -14.79 -18.69 -5.68
N VAL A 224 -13.91 -18.51 -6.67
CA VAL A 224 -14.24 -18.72 -8.08
C VAL A 224 -13.15 -19.56 -8.74
N PRO A 225 -13.49 -20.65 -9.46
CA PRO A 225 -12.51 -21.34 -10.29
C PRO A 225 -12.20 -20.50 -11.52
N GLU A 226 -10.98 -20.58 -12.05
CA GLU A 226 -10.51 -19.70 -13.14
C GLU A 226 -11.43 -19.76 -14.38
N GLU A 227 -11.95 -20.92 -14.71
CA GLU A 227 -12.87 -21.12 -15.85
C GLU A 227 -14.24 -20.44 -15.67
N LYS A 228 -14.59 -20.03 -14.46
CA LYS A 228 -15.83 -19.31 -14.14
C LYS A 228 -15.64 -17.82 -13.90
N MET A 229 -14.41 -17.33 -14.06
CA MET A 229 -14.09 -15.94 -13.80
C MET A 229 -14.92 -14.97 -14.67
N SER A 230 -15.02 -15.21 -15.97
CA SER A 230 -15.79 -14.37 -16.90
C SER A 230 -17.26 -14.28 -16.52
N GLU A 231 -17.88 -15.43 -16.20
CA GLU A 231 -19.28 -15.51 -15.75
C GLU A 231 -19.50 -14.75 -14.43
N THR A 232 -18.57 -14.89 -13.49
CA THR A 232 -18.65 -14.21 -12.19
C THR A 232 -18.48 -12.70 -12.36
N LEU A 233 -17.50 -12.25 -13.14
CA LEU A 233 -17.31 -10.83 -13.42
C LEU A 233 -18.53 -10.20 -14.09
N ALA A 234 -19.20 -10.93 -15.01
CA ALA A 234 -20.43 -10.48 -15.63
C ALA A 234 -21.54 -10.25 -14.61
N ARG A 235 -21.76 -11.22 -13.73
CA ARG A 235 -22.78 -11.12 -12.67
C ARG A 235 -22.49 -9.97 -11.71
N GLU A 236 -21.24 -9.80 -11.29
CA GLU A 236 -20.87 -8.73 -10.39
C GLU A 236 -20.89 -7.35 -11.06
N ALA A 237 -20.82 -7.29 -12.40
CA ALA A 237 -20.89 -6.05 -13.17
C ALA A 237 -22.33 -5.52 -13.38
N GLU A 238 -23.37 -6.23 -13.00
CA GLU A 238 -24.76 -5.80 -13.21
C GLU A 238 -25.14 -4.55 -12.41
N LYS A 239 -24.49 -4.29 -11.29
CA LYS A 239 -24.76 -3.12 -10.43
C LYS A 239 -23.79 -2.00 -10.76
N THR A 240 -24.15 -1.11 -11.65
CA THR A 240 -23.33 0.02 -12.08
C THR A 240 -23.47 1.26 -11.18
N PRO A 241 -22.46 2.13 -11.09
CA PRO A 241 -21.14 2.02 -11.69
C PRO A 241 -20.22 1.05 -10.93
N VAL A 242 -19.40 0.28 -11.67
CA VAL A 242 -18.48 -0.72 -11.12
C VAL A 242 -17.04 -0.37 -11.43
N LEU A 243 -16.21 -0.37 -10.38
CA LEU A 243 -14.77 -0.21 -10.47
C LEU A 243 -14.09 -1.57 -10.27
N PHE A 244 -13.37 -2.02 -11.29
CA PHE A 244 -12.50 -3.20 -11.20
C PHE A 244 -11.08 -2.77 -10.90
N LEU A 245 -10.54 -3.20 -9.77
CA LEU A 245 -9.17 -2.93 -9.36
C LEU A 245 -8.30 -4.15 -9.61
N VAL A 246 -7.12 -3.89 -10.16
CA VAL A 246 -6.15 -4.91 -10.55
C VAL A 246 -4.75 -4.51 -10.11
N SER A 247 -3.87 -5.49 -9.84
CA SER A 247 -2.51 -5.22 -9.38
C SER A 247 -1.59 -4.74 -10.51
N THR A 248 -1.77 -5.26 -11.72
CA THR A 248 -0.81 -5.05 -12.83
C THR A 248 -1.49 -4.64 -14.14
N PRO A 249 -0.75 -4.01 -15.06
CA PRO A 249 -1.24 -3.75 -16.42
C PRO A 249 -1.63 -5.03 -17.20
N THR A 250 -0.97 -6.15 -16.90
CA THR A 250 -1.30 -7.46 -17.49
C THR A 250 -2.67 -7.92 -17.03
N GLU A 251 -2.93 -7.86 -15.71
CA GLU A 251 -4.22 -8.17 -15.14
C GLU A 251 -5.33 -7.23 -15.66
N SER A 252 -5.01 -5.95 -15.82
CA SER A 252 -5.94 -5.00 -16.43
C SER A 252 -6.37 -5.43 -17.85
N THR A 253 -5.43 -5.97 -18.62
CA THR A 253 -5.73 -6.49 -19.97
C THR A 253 -6.56 -7.77 -19.88
N ARG A 254 -6.21 -8.69 -18.97
CA ARG A 254 -6.94 -9.96 -18.74
C ARG A 254 -8.39 -9.68 -18.32
N VAL A 255 -8.60 -8.87 -17.29
CA VAL A 255 -9.94 -8.54 -16.78
C VAL A 255 -10.79 -7.85 -17.85
N THR A 256 -10.20 -6.90 -18.60
CA THR A 256 -10.92 -6.24 -19.70
C THR A 256 -11.32 -7.23 -20.82
N GLY A 257 -10.47 -8.23 -21.09
CA GLY A 257 -10.74 -9.33 -22.02
C GLY A 257 -11.93 -10.17 -21.57
N LEU A 258 -11.92 -10.62 -20.30
CA LEU A 258 -12.98 -11.44 -19.71
C LEU A 258 -14.34 -10.70 -19.71
N LEU A 259 -14.34 -9.40 -19.37
CA LEU A 259 -15.55 -8.57 -19.44
C LEU A 259 -16.08 -8.46 -20.87
N LYS A 260 -15.19 -8.28 -21.86
CA LYS A 260 -15.56 -8.22 -23.27
C LYS A 260 -16.14 -9.55 -23.76
N GLU A 261 -15.58 -10.69 -23.37
CA GLU A 261 -16.10 -12.02 -23.66
C GLU A 261 -17.51 -12.21 -23.10
N ALA A 262 -17.77 -11.63 -21.92
CA ALA A 262 -19.09 -11.60 -21.29
C ALA A 262 -20.04 -10.55 -21.88
N GLY A 263 -19.65 -9.81 -22.93
CA GLY A 263 -20.47 -8.79 -23.58
C GLY A 263 -20.50 -7.44 -22.84
N ILE A 264 -19.63 -7.23 -21.84
CA ILE A 264 -19.58 -6.02 -21.03
C ILE A 264 -18.53 -5.05 -21.58
N ALA A 265 -18.99 -3.82 -21.88
CA ALA A 265 -18.13 -2.74 -22.35
C ALA A 265 -17.45 -2.04 -21.17
N ALA A 266 -16.19 -2.36 -20.91
CA ALA A 266 -15.39 -1.69 -19.89
C ALA A 266 -14.36 -0.74 -20.51
N LYS A 267 -14.09 0.37 -19.84
CA LYS A 267 -12.98 1.28 -20.14
C LYS A 267 -11.79 0.95 -19.22
N ARG A 268 -10.59 1.19 -19.73
CA ARG A 268 -9.36 0.89 -18.99
C ARG A 268 -8.52 2.15 -18.78
N ALA A 269 -8.22 2.45 -17.53
CA ALA A 269 -7.18 3.40 -17.17
C ALA A 269 -5.85 2.66 -17.00
N THR A 270 -4.75 3.20 -17.52
CA THR A 270 -3.43 2.57 -17.44
C THR A 270 -2.35 3.59 -17.07
N ALA A 271 -1.29 3.14 -16.42
CA ALA A 271 -0.14 4.01 -16.09
C ALA A 271 0.56 4.59 -17.35
N THR A 272 0.40 3.94 -18.51
CA THR A 272 0.98 4.41 -19.79
C THR A 272 0.19 5.53 -20.46
N GLN A 273 -1.05 5.78 -20.04
CA GLN A 273 -1.82 6.93 -20.50
C GLN A 273 -1.31 8.21 -19.83
N SER A 274 -1.48 9.36 -20.51
CA SER A 274 -1.21 10.63 -19.86
C SER A 274 -2.12 10.87 -18.65
N ALA A 275 -1.65 11.61 -17.65
CA ALA A 275 -2.43 11.96 -16.47
C ALA A 275 -3.77 12.59 -16.85
N SER A 276 -3.77 13.54 -17.79
CA SER A 276 -5.00 14.20 -18.27
C SER A 276 -5.99 13.23 -18.94
N ALA A 277 -5.51 12.21 -19.67
CA ALA A 277 -6.38 11.22 -20.27
C ALA A 277 -7.02 10.30 -19.20
N ARG A 278 -6.25 9.92 -18.17
CA ARG A 278 -6.77 9.16 -17.03
C ARG A 278 -7.79 9.97 -16.23
N GLU A 279 -7.44 11.20 -15.88
CA GLU A 279 -8.34 12.12 -15.18
C GLU A 279 -9.67 12.30 -15.92
N THR A 280 -9.62 12.52 -17.24
CA THR A 280 -10.82 12.62 -18.07
C THR A 280 -11.68 11.35 -17.99
N LEU A 281 -11.05 10.18 -17.97
CA LEU A 281 -11.75 8.90 -17.89
C LEU A 281 -12.38 8.69 -16.50
N VAL A 282 -11.67 9.02 -15.44
CA VAL A 282 -12.16 9.00 -14.06
C VAL A 282 -13.35 9.94 -13.88
N LEU A 283 -13.27 11.17 -14.38
CA LEU A 283 -14.38 12.11 -14.34
C LEU A 283 -15.61 11.61 -15.09
N LYS A 284 -15.42 10.92 -16.23
CA LYS A 284 -16.54 10.27 -16.96
C LYS A 284 -17.16 9.12 -16.15
N PHE A 285 -16.35 8.36 -15.42
CA PHE A 285 -16.84 7.30 -14.55
C PHE A 285 -17.63 7.88 -13.37
N ILE A 286 -17.09 8.87 -12.67
CA ILE A 286 -17.78 9.58 -11.58
C ILE A 286 -19.10 10.20 -12.04
N ALA A 287 -19.13 10.74 -13.27
CA ALA A 287 -20.34 11.32 -13.87
C ALA A 287 -21.33 10.27 -14.41
N GLY A 288 -21.07 8.96 -14.22
CA GLY A 288 -21.94 7.86 -14.71
C GLY A 288 -21.95 7.68 -16.24
N ARG A 289 -21.01 8.31 -16.96
CA ARG A 289 -20.88 8.17 -18.43
C ARG A 289 -20.05 6.96 -18.83
N VAL A 290 -19.35 6.39 -17.91
CA VAL A 290 -18.63 5.12 -18.00
C VAL A 290 -19.13 4.25 -16.86
N GLU A 291 -19.78 3.14 -17.19
CA GLU A 291 -20.40 2.26 -16.21
C GLU A 291 -19.40 1.28 -15.58
N HIS A 292 -18.39 0.86 -16.37
CA HIS A 292 -17.37 -0.10 -15.94
C HIS A 292 -15.99 0.45 -16.21
N LEU A 293 -15.19 0.61 -15.15
CA LEU A 293 -13.81 1.09 -15.22
C LEU A 293 -12.88 0.03 -14.66
N VAL A 294 -11.84 -0.33 -15.42
CA VAL A 294 -10.75 -1.20 -14.98
C VAL A 294 -9.51 -0.36 -14.78
N MET A 295 -8.91 -0.39 -13.58
CA MET A 295 -7.71 0.38 -13.31
C MET A 295 -6.76 -0.32 -12.34
N PRO A 296 -5.44 -0.14 -12.52
CA PRO A 296 -4.46 -0.63 -11.56
C PRO A 296 -4.52 0.13 -10.23
N HIS A 297 -4.19 -0.55 -9.13
CA HIS A 297 -4.09 0.05 -7.80
C HIS A 297 -3.14 1.25 -7.77
N SER A 298 -2.05 1.21 -8.53
CA SER A 298 -1.04 2.27 -8.57
C SER A 298 -1.55 3.64 -9.05
N VAL A 299 -2.73 3.71 -9.67
CA VAL A 299 -3.35 4.95 -10.14
C VAL A 299 -4.61 5.34 -9.36
N ILE A 300 -4.91 4.65 -8.29
CA ILE A 300 -6.10 4.88 -7.44
C ILE A 300 -6.16 6.28 -6.83
N GLY A 301 -5.02 6.88 -6.48
CA GLY A 301 -5.00 8.23 -5.89
C GLY A 301 -5.60 9.33 -6.77
N GLU A 302 -5.98 9.02 -8.01
CA GLU A 302 -6.75 9.91 -8.88
C GLU A 302 -8.27 9.85 -8.60
N LEU A 303 -8.70 8.96 -7.71
CA LEU A 303 -10.11 8.69 -7.37
C LEU A 303 -10.56 9.28 -6.02
N GLU A 304 -9.92 10.33 -5.52
CA GLU A 304 -10.14 10.88 -4.15
C GLU A 304 -11.60 11.13 -3.75
N HIS A 305 -12.54 11.09 -4.69
CA HIS A 305 -13.97 11.30 -4.48
C HIS A 305 -14.84 10.22 -5.14
N ASN A 306 -14.33 8.99 -5.24
CA ASN A 306 -15.08 7.95 -5.95
C ASN A 306 -16.28 7.45 -5.11
N ARG A 307 -17.40 7.30 -5.83
CA ARG A 307 -18.67 6.76 -5.33
C ARG A 307 -19.08 5.57 -6.18
N ALA A 308 -18.18 4.61 -6.32
CA ALA A 308 -18.55 3.37 -6.99
C ALA A 308 -19.61 2.64 -6.16
N SER A 309 -20.68 2.22 -6.79
CA SER A 309 -21.69 1.36 -6.15
C SER A 309 -21.06 0.02 -5.77
N ARG A 310 -20.08 -0.42 -6.57
CA ARG A 310 -19.34 -1.64 -6.33
C ARG A 310 -17.88 -1.50 -6.75
N VAL A 311 -16.98 -1.94 -5.87
CA VAL A 311 -15.56 -2.11 -6.15
C VAL A 311 -15.27 -3.60 -6.18
N ILE A 312 -14.63 -4.09 -7.24
CA ILE A 312 -14.30 -5.50 -7.42
C ILE A 312 -12.78 -5.64 -7.45
N LEU A 313 -12.23 -6.42 -6.54
CA LEU A 313 -10.84 -6.86 -6.54
C LEU A 313 -10.77 -8.21 -7.24
N THR A 314 -9.99 -8.30 -8.30
CA THR A 314 -9.80 -9.55 -9.05
C THR A 314 -8.48 -10.23 -8.76
N ASP A 315 -7.60 -9.54 -8.04
CA ASP A 315 -6.35 -10.04 -7.54
C ASP A 315 -5.99 -9.34 -6.22
N LEU A 316 -5.02 -9.88 -5.51
CA LEU A 316 -4.62 -9.38 -4.21
C LEU A 316 -3.45 -8.42 -4.37
N SER A 317 -3.68 -7.18 -4.04
CA SER A 317 -2.66 -6.15 -4.14
C SER A 317 -2.01 -5.85 -2.80
N GLY A 318 -0.72 -5.95 -2.77
CA GLY A 318 0.21 -5.20 -1.93
C GLY A 318 0.11 -5.29 -0.42
N GLY A 319 -0.95 -5.87 0.16
CA GLY A 319 -1.07 -5.99 1.60
C GLY A 319 -2.36 -5.41 2.21
N PRO A 320 -2.45 -5.37 3.54
CA PRO A 320 -3.67 -4.98 4.25
C PRO A 320 -4.03 -3.50 4.10
N GLU A 321 -3.05 -2.60 4.04
CA GLU A 321 -3.30 -1.16 3.91
C GLU A 321 -3.96 -0.81 2.58
N PRO A 322 -3.42 -1.22 1.40
CA PRO A 322 -4.12 -1.04 0.13
C PRO A 322 -5.52 -1.67 0.12
N TYR A 323 -5.68 -2.86 0.71
CA TYR A 323 -6.99 -3.50 0.79
C TYR A 323 -8.02 -2.64 1.53
N LEU A 324 -7.63 -2.03 2.65
CA LEU A 324 -8.52 -1.17 3.44
C LEU A 324 -8.73 0.21 2.80
N GLU A 325 -7.75 0.72 2.03
CA GLU A 325 -7.95 1.91 1.18
C GLU A 325 -9.01 1.65 0.11
N HIS A 326 -9.09 0.42 -0.43
CA HIS A 326 -10.10 0.06 -1.43
C HIS A 326 -11.52 0.10 -0.86
N LEU A 327 -11.71 -0.19 0.41
CA LEU A 327 -12.99 0.00 1.07
C LEU A 327 -13.45 1.46 1.05
N ALA A 328 -12.52 2.39 1.17
CA ALA A 328 -12.82 3.82 1.14
C ALA A 328 -13.31 4.30 -0.24
N LEU A 329 -13.09 3.53 -1.30
CA LEU A 329 -13.58 3.84 -2.66
C LEU A 329 -15.04 3.47 -2.86
N THR A 330 -15.66 2.72 -1.96
CA THR A 330 -17.09 2.42 -2.04
C THR A 330 -17.89 3.63 -1.58
N ALA A 331 -19.05 3.85 -2.20
CA ALA A 331 -19.87 5.03 -1.95
C ALA A 331 -20.32 5.10 -0.48
N ASP A 332 -19.88 6.12 0.25
CA ASP A 332 -20.39 6.61 1.57
C ASP A 332 -21.07 5.53 2.46
N GLY A 333 -20.45 4.34 2.61
CA GLY A 333 -21.00 3.24 3.39
C GLY A 333 -22.17 2.46 2.74
N THR A 334 -22.63 2.86 1.57
CA THR A 334 -23.72 2.17 0.83
C THR A 334 -23.21 1.26 -0.27
N GLY A 335 -21.95 1.42 -0.67
CA GLY A 335 -21.32 0.60 -1.69
C GLY A 335 -20.86 -0.76 -1.15
N GLU A 336 -20.38 -1.59 -2.07
CA GLU A 336 -19.96 -2.96 -1.79
C GLU A 336 -18.54 -3.21 -2.33
N LEU A 337 -17.67 -3.79 -1.52
CA LEU A 337 -16.39 -4.34 -1.93
C LEU A 337 -16.54 -5.85 -2.15
N VAL A 338 -16.27 -6.32 -3.34
CA VAL A 338 -16.27 -7.74 -3.68
C VAL A 338 -14.85 -8.18 -4.02
N THR A 339 -14.29 -9.08 -3.23
CA THR A 339 -13.00 -9.70 -3.52
C THR A 339 -13.22 -11.05 -4.16
N ILE A 340 -12.73 -11.24 -5.37
CA ILE A 340 -12.77 -12.51 -6.07
C ILE A 340 -11.44 -13.22 -5.82
N VAL A 341 -11.52 -14.41 -5.24
CA VAL A 341 -10.36 -15.26 -4.97
C VAL A 341 -10.49 -16.57 -5.72
N THR A 342 -9.36 -17.11 -6.18
CA THR A 342 -9.29 -18.46 -6.72
C THR A 342 -8.74 -19.42 -5.65
N PRO A 343 -8.83 -20.74 -5.84
CA PRO A 343 -8.18 -21.69 -4.92
C PRO A 343 -6.69 -21.42 -4.72
N GLU A 344 -5.99 -20.89 -5.73
CA GLU A 344 -4.57 -20.56 -5.68
C GLU A 344 -4.30 -19.30 -4.87
N THR A 345 -5.17 -18.27 -4.95
CA THR A 345 -4.98 -16.99 -4.28
C THR A 345 -5.60 -16.95 -2.88
N LEU A 346 -6.54 -17.84 -2.56
CA LEU A 346 -7.23 -17.88 -1.28
C LEU A 346 -6.26 -17.95 -0.08
N PRO A 347 -5.19 -18.78 -0.06
CA PRO A 347 -4.27 -18.82 1.08
C PRO A 347 -3.55 -17.47 1.35
N LEU A 348 -3.26 -16.70 0.30
CA LEU A 348 -2.67 -15.37 0.44
C LEU A 348 -3.71 -14.38 0.97
N PHE A 349 -4.95 -14.46 0.50
CA PHE A 349 -6.03 -13.62 0.98
C PHE A 349 -6.36 -13.86 2.46
N GLU A 350 -6.35 -15.11 2.91
CA GLU A 350 -6.50 -15.44 4.32
C GLU A 350 -5.43 -14.77 5.19
N LYS A 351 -4.19 -14.79 4.75
CA LYS A 351 -3.09 -14.09 5.43
C LYS A 351 -3.32 -12.57 5.45
N LEU A 352 -3.80 -12.00 4.35
CA LEU A 352 -4.16 -10.58 4.27
C LEU A 352 -5.26 -10.23 5.27
N LEU A 353 -6.31 -11.04 5.40
CA LEU A 353 -7.37 -10.81 6.38
C LEU A 353 -6.86 -10.83 7.82
N ILE A 354 -5.92 -11.73 8.14
CA ILE A 354 -5.29 -11.75 9.47
C ILE A 354 -4.55 -10.44 9.72
N ALA A 355 -3.68 -10.04 8.78
CA ALA A 355 -2.91 -8.81 8.90
C ALA A 355 -3.80 -7.55 8.93
N ALA A 356 -4.97 -7.60 8.31
CA ALA A 356 -5.98 -6.55 8.35
C ALA A 356 -6.92 -6.63 9.57
N GLU A 357 -6.73 -7.62 10.45
CA GLU A 357 -7.60 -7.92 11.61
C GLU A 357 -9.08 -8.08 11.24
N LYS A 358 -9.34 -8.61 10.04
CA LYS A 358 -10.70 -8.78 9.49
C LYS A 358 -11.16 -10.23 9.51
N ARG A 359 -12.47 -10.39 9.65
CA ARG A 359 -13.17 -11.68 9.52
C ARG A 359 -14.29 -11.52 8.51
N LEU A 360 -14.21 -12.24 7.40
CA LEU A 360 -15.21 -12.21 6.34
C LEU A 360 -15.69 -13.62 6.05
N THR A 361 -16.95 -13.73 5.65
CA THR A 361 -17.52 -15.03 5.24
C THR A 361 -17.17 -15.28 3.78
N LEU A 362 -16.63 -16.48 3.50
CA LEU A 362 -16.32 -16.92 2.15
C LEU A 362 -17.59 -17.44 1.46
N GLU A 363 -17.96 -16.84 0.35
CA GLU A 363 -18.98 -17.35 -0.55
C GLU A 363 -18.37 -18.37 -1.52
N ASN A 364 -18.94 -19.55 -1.60
CA ASN A 364 -18.47 -20.62 -2.46
C ASN A 364 -19.60 -21.13 -3.37
N PRO A 365 -20.03 -20.33 -4.36
CA PRO A 365 -21.17 -20.64 -5.21
C PRO A 365 -20.94 -21.86 -6.13
N TYR A 366 -19.69 -22.28 -6.31
CA TYR A 366 -19.32 -23.38 -7.18
C TYR A 366 -18.99 -24.67 -6.41
N ASN A 367 -19.19 -24.69 -5.08
CA ASN A 367 -18.90 -25.83 -4.21
C ASN A 367 -17.48 -26.38 -4.38
N LEU A 368 -16.51 -25.49 -4.55
CA LEU A 368 -15.11 -25.87 -4.65
C LEU A 368 -14.62 -26.49 -3.33
N PRO A 369 -13.68 -27.44 -3.37
CA PRO A 369 -13.08 -27.95 -2.16
C PRO A 369 -12.36 -26.79 -1.43
N GLU A 370 -12.81 -26.48 -0.24
CA GLU A 370 -12.17 -25.46 0.59
C GLU A 370 -10.81 -25.99 1.05
N PRO A 371 -9.73 -25.20 0.93
CA PRO A 371 -8.45 -25.60 1.47
C PRO A 371 -8.57 -25.86 2.98
N ARG A 372 -8.01 -26.95 3.45
CA ARG A 372 -7.98 -27.31 4.87
C ARG A 372 -6.94 -26.46 5.61
N THR A 373 -7.10 -25.16 5.64
CA THR A 373 -6.25 -24.28 6.43
C THR A 373 -6.87 -24.02 7.80
N VAL A 374 -6.04 -23.79 8.80
CA VAL A 374 -6.50 -23.44 10.17
C VAL A 374 -7.40 -22.19 10.11
N ILE A 375 -7.19 -21.33 9.13
CA ILE A 375 -7.90 -20.10 8.89
C ILE A 375 -9.24 -20.30 8.19
N GLY A 376 -9.37 -21.29 7.31
CA GLY A 376 -10.67 -21.71 6.77
C GLY A 376 -11.67 -22.10 7.85
N GLN A 377 -11.20 -22.51 9.04
CA GLN A 377 -12.04 -22.70 10.23
C GLN A 377 -12.43 -21.39 10.90
N LEU A 378 -11.59 -20.34 10.87
CA LEU A 378 -11.89 -19.03 11.42
C LEU A 378 -12.87 -18.25 10.53
N LEU A 379 -12.82 -18.41 9.22
CA LEU A 379 -13.76 -17.84 8.26
C LEU A 379 -15.16 -18.47 8.37
N ARG A 380 -15.29 -19.72 8.85
CA ARG A 380 -16.56 -20.45 8.98
C ARG A 380 -17.36 -20.12 10.25
N ARG A 381 -16.75 -19.50 11.27
CA ARG A 381 -17.45 -19.11 12.49
C ARG A 381 -18.12 -17.75 12.33
N GLY A 382 -19.14 -17.71 11.47
CA GLY A 382 -20.12 -16.62 11.47
C GLY A 382 -20.89 -16.62 12.78
N GLU A 383 -21.03 -15.47 13.36
CA GLU A 383 -21.97 -14.96 14.40
C GLU A 383 -22.59 -15.88 15.48
N GLY A 384 -22.28 -17.16 15.52
CA GLY A 384 -22.91 -18.11 16.45
C GLY A 384 -22.12 -18.47 17.73
N ASP A 385 -20.82 -18.18 17.83
CA ASP A 385 -19.95 -18.75 18.88
C ASP A 385 -19.07 -17.72 19.63
N LEU A 386 -19.59 -16.54 19.93
CA LEU A 386 -18.91 -15.60 20.84
C LEU A 386 -19.20 -15.84 22.33
N ALA A 387 -19.83 -16.98 22.70
CA ALA A 387 -20.17 -17.33 24.08
C ALA A 387 -19.30 -18.43 24.72
N GLY A 388 -18.10 -18.66 24.21
CA GLY A 388 -17.18 -19.69 24.73
C GLY A 388 -15.74 -19.22 24.85
N GLY A 389 -15.43 -18.61 25.97
CA GLY A 389 -14.19 -18.57 26.73
C GLY A 389 -12.84 -18.70 26.00
N LEU A 390 -12.08 -17.60 26.01
CA LEU A 390 -10.63 -17.66 26.12
C LEU A 390 -10.29 -18.07 27.55
N VAL A 391 -9.73 -19.27 27.73
CA VAL A 391 -8.88 -19.66 28.86
C VAL A 391 -7.48 -19.82 28.31
#